data_2bb67a01b407a842a544198fc8287a80
#
_entry.id   2bb67a01b407a842a544198fc8287a80
#
_cell.length_a   1.000
_cell.length_b   1.000
_cell.length_c   1.000
_cell.angle_alpha   90.00
_cell.angle_beta   90.00
_cell.angle_gamma   90.00
#
_symmetry.space_group_name_H-M   'P 1'
#
loop_
_entity.id
_entity.type
_entity.pdbx_description
1 polymer ?
#
loop_
_entity_poly.entity_id
_entity_poly.type
_entity_poly.pdbx_seq_one_letter_code
_entity_poly.pdbx_strand_id
1 'polypeptide(L)'
;MSRTALVGNITAMLEDAGFLVSERCSVRPKSFDLAARRGEDLVLLKILGNIDAFTGQTGAELRRLGDYLSATPIVIGLRTRNEELEPGVVYFRHGVPVFNPDTAYDLFIEEVPPLIYAAPGGLYVSIDGDLIADEREERGWSLGRLATELGVSRRTVSKYEDGMNASIEVAIKLEELFNEPFSNPVSVFDGAEDVRDTDPIPEEPDVNPNDEHVLSTLTEAGFDVHPTNRSPFKAVSEDNDSRERTVLTGHSPFTPSAEKRARLMSSIGRVTETRSIYFTTDRVKRESVERTAIVSCEELASIDDPDRIRELIHERSTEPDE
;
A
#
# COMPACT_ATOMS: atom_id res chain seq x y z
N MET A 1 -0.43 -15.14 19.54
CA MET A 1 -1.41 -14.05 19.42
C MET A 1 -2.45 -14.39 18.36
N SER A 2 -3.76 -14.15 18.57
CA SER A 2 -4.78 -14.36 17.53
C SER A 2 -4.68 -13.27 16.46
N ARG A 3 -5.12 -13.58 15.22
CA ARG A 3 -5.13 -12.56 14.15
C ARG A 3 -5.99 -11.33 14.51
N THR A 4 -7.09 -11.54 15.23
CA THR A 4 -7.94 -10.43 15.66
C THR A 4 -7.23 -9.51 16.64
N ALA A 5 -6.49 -10.07 17.60
CA ALA A 5 -5.69 -9.29 18.53
C ALA A 5 -4.54 -8.56 17.80
N LEU A 6 -3.90 -9.22 16.83
CA LEU A 6 -2.85 -8.58 16.03
C LEU A 6 -3.39 -7.36 15.27
N VAL A 7 -4.53 -7.51 14.59
CA VAL A 7 -5.17 -6.37 13.88
C VAL A 7 -5.52 -5.25 14.85
N GLY A 8 -6.09 -5.56 16.03
CA GLY A 8 -6.40 -4.56 17.05
C GLY A 8 -5.17 -3.80 17.55
N ASN A 9 -4.07 -4.50 17.81
CA ASN A 9 -2.82 -3.88 18.25
C ASN A 9 -2.23 -2.94 17.16
N ILE A 10 -2.25 -3.38 15.89
CA ILE A 10 -1.76 -2.55 14.79
C ILE A 10 -2.68 -1.33 14.59
N THR A 11 -4.00 -1.49 14.71
CA THR A 11 -4.95 -0.35 14.66
C THR A 11 -4.62 0.67 15.73
N ALA A 12 -4.51 0.24 17.00
CA ALA A 12 -4.19 1.13 18.13
C ALA A 12 -2.82 1.82 17.94
N MET A 13 -1.82 1.09 17.49
CA MET A 13 -0.49 1.66 17.20
C MET A 13 -0.56 2.77 16.14
N LEU A 14 -1.31 2.57 15.05
CA LEU A 14 -1.48 3.59 14.01
C LEU A 14 -2.24 4.82 14.52
N GLU A 15 -3.30 4.60 15.32
CA GLU A 15 -4.05 5.70 15.96
C GLU A 15 -3.14 6.48 16.92
N ASP A 16 -2.33 5.81 17.75
CA ASP A 16 -1.35 6.42 18.62
C ASP A 16 -0.26 7.19 17.85
N ALA A 17 0.10 6.74 16.65
CA ALA A 17 0.99 7.42 15.71
C ALA A 17 0.33 8.60 14.97
N GLY A 18 -0.94 8.92 15.25
CA GLY A 18 -1.67 10.02 14.63
C GLY A 18 -2.27 9.73 13.26
N PHE A 19 -2.36 8.46 12.86
CA PHE A 19 -3.06 8.10 11.63
C PHE A 19 -4.56 8.09 11.82
N LEU A 20 -5.29 8.60 10.83
CA LEU A 20 -6.70 8.32 10.65
C LEU A 20 -6.82 6.90 10.08
N VAL A 21 -7.48 5.99 10.79
CA VAL A 21 -7.58 4.57 10.41
C VAL A 21 -9.00 4.24 9.97
N SER A 22 -9.15 3.47 8.90
CA SER A 22 -10.43 2.98 8.41
C SER A 22 -11.01 1.88 9.30
N GLU A 23 -12.31 1.63 9.19
CA GLU A 23 -12.89 0.39 9.70
C GLU A 23 -12.17 -0.82 9.10
N ARG A 24 -12.06 -1.87 9.91
CA ARG A 24 -11.45 -3.12 9.47
C ARG A 24 -12.24 -3.72 8.31
N CYS A 25 -11.58 -3.98 7.18
CA CYS A 25 -12.18 -4.69 6.06
C CYS A 25 -12.60 -6.11 6.48
N SER A 26 -13.91 -6.32 6.63
CA SER A 26 -14.52 -7.59 7.03
C SER A 26 -15.09 -8.39 5.86
N VAL A 27 -15.11 -7.82 4.65
CA VAL A 27 -15.58 -8.44 3.40
C VAL A 27 -14.53 -9.39 2.86
N ARG A 28 -14.93 -10.47 2.21
CA ARG A 28 -14.04 -11.45 1.56
C ARG A 28 -14.48 -11.71 0.12
N PRO A 29 -13.53 -11.98 -0.81
CA PRO A 29 -12.07 -11.95 -0.63
C PRO A 29 -11.56 -10.52 -0.43
N LYS A 30 -10.37 -10.36 0.18
CA LYS A 30 -9.79 -9.04 0.45
C LYS A 30 -8.27 -9.02 0.31
N SER A 31 -7.76 -7.95 -0.28
CA SER A 31 -6.33 -7.70 -0.43
C SER A 31 -5.72 -7.02 0.79
N PHE A 32 -6.43 -6.10 1.44
CA PHE A 32 -5.99 -5.38 2.64
C PHE A 32 -6.94 -5.56 3.83
N ASP A 33 -6.51 -5.17 5.01
CA ASP A 33 -7.28 -5.21 6.26
C ASP A 33 -7.68 -3.82 6.74
N LEU A 34 -6.82 -2.82 6.55
CA LEU A 34 -6.98 -1.42 6.97
C LEU A 34 -6.41 -0.49 5.89
N ALA A 35 -7.00 0.69 5.76
CA ALA A 35 -6.39 1.86 5.17
C ALA A 35 -6.08 2.85 6.30
N ALA A 36 -4.95 3.54 6.25
CA ALA A 36 -4.58 4.53 7.25
C ALA A 36 -3.85 5.72 6.60
N ARG A 37 -4.14 6.94 7.06
CA ARG A 37 -3.56 8.19 6.54
C ARG A 37 -3.02 9.06 7.65
N ARG A 38 -1.83 9.63 7.44
CA ARG A 38 -1.24 10.68 8.26
C ARG A 38 -0.58 11.71 7.33
N GLY A 39 -1.19 12.86 7.17
CA GLY A 39 -0.75 13.85 6.17
C GLY A 39 -0.81 13.26 4.75
N GLU A 40 0.31 13.32 4.04
CA GLU A 40 0.45 12.74 2.70
C GLU A 40 0.64 11.22 2.70
N ASP A 41 1.05 10.64 3.83
CA ASP A 41 1.29 9.21 3.96
C ASP A 41 -0.04 8.45 4.00
N LEU A 42 -0.39 7.78 2.90
CA LEU A 42 -1.51 6.85 2.81
C LEU A 42 -0.99 5.42 2.69
N VAL A 43 -1.41 4.54 3.58
CA VAL A 43 -0.98 3.14 3.58
C VAL A 43 -2.17 2.17 3.48
N LEU A 44 -2.00 1.10 2.71
CA LEU A 44 -2.92 -0.04 2.65
C LEU A 44 -2.28 -1.25 3.33
N LEU A 45 -2.82 -1.63 4.48
CA LEU A 45 -2.21 -2.64 5.34
C LEU A 45 -2.89 -4.00 5.23
N LYS A 46 -2.07 -5.02 4.95
CA LYS A 46 -2.43 -6.44 5.11
C LYS A 46 -1.80 -6.99 6.37
N ILE A 47 -2.60 -7.56 7.29
CA ILE A 47 -2.13 -8.03 8.59
C ILE A 47 -2.30 -9.55 8.68
N LEU A 48 -1.20 -10.26 8.90
CA LEU A 48 -1.12 -11.73 8.84
C LEU A 48 -0.32 -12.29 10.03
N GLY A 49 -0.80 -13.38 10.63
CA GLY A 49 0.00 -14.14 11.60
C GLY A 49 1.12 -14.96 10.93
N ASN A 50 0.88 -15.39 9.70
CA ASN A 50 1.85 -16.10 8.86
C ASN A 50 1.80 -15.50 7.46
N ILE A 51 2.92 -14.95 7.00
CA ILE A 51 3.04 -14.25 5.72
C ILE A 51 3.00 -15.17 4.50
N ASP A 52 3.13 -16.49 4.68
CA ASP A 52 2.95 -17.47 3.61
C ASP A 52 1.50 -17.52 3.09
N ALA A 53 0.56 -16.97 3.87
CA ALA A 53 -0.83 -16.78 3.43
C ALA A 53 -1.02 -15.57 2.49
N PHE A 54 0.01 -14.75 2.29
CA PHE A 54 0.00 -13.64 1.33
C PHE A 54 0.31 -14.19 -0.06
N THR A 55 -0.72 -14.34 -0.87
CA THR A 55 -0.62 -14.95 -2.22
C THR A 55 -0.31 -13.92 -3.29
N GLY A 56 0.23 -14.36 -4.44
CA GLY A 56 0.49 -13.50 -5.59
C GLY A 56 -0.73 -12.71 -6.06
N GLN A 57 -1.92 -13.33 -6.07
CA GLN A 57 -3.17 -12.63 -6.41
C GLN A 57 -3.53 -11.53 -5.41
N THR A 58 -3.25 -11.73 -4.12
CA THR A 58 -3.49 -10.71 -3.09
C THR A 58 -2.46 -9.57 -3.21
N GLY A 59 -1.21 -9.91 -3.50
CA GLY A 59 -0.14 -8.93 -3.75
C GLY A 59 -0.40 -8.09 -4.99
N ALA A 60 -0.79 -8.74 -6.09
CA ALA A 60 -1.15 -8.05 -7.33
C ALA A 60 -2.27 -7.02 -7.12
N GLU A 61 -3.37 -7.44 -6.48
CA GLU A 61 -4.47 -6.54 -6.17
C GLU A 61 -4.05 -5.40 -5.23
N LEU A 62 -3.26 -5.71 -4.21
CA LEU A 62 -2.82 -4.70 -3.24
C LEU A 62 -1.90 -3.66 -3.89
N ARG A 63 -1.05 -4.06 -4.83
CA ARG A 63 -0.19 -3.16 -5.61
C ARG A 63 -1.00 -2.26 -6.54
N ARG A 64 -1.99 -2.82 -7.29
CA ARG A 64 -2.89 -2.00 -8.13
C ARG A 64 -3.64 -0.96 -7.31
N LEU A 65 -4.20 -1.37 -6.16
CA LEU A 65 -4.87 -0.42 -5.27
C LEU A 65 -3.93 0.65 -4.72
N GLY A 66 -2.66 0.29 -4.46
CA GLY A 66 -1.62 1.25 -4.10
C GLY A 66 -1.41 2.30 -5.19
N ASP A 67 -1.38 1.88 -6.45
CA ASP A 67 -1.24 2.76 -7.61
C ASP A 67 -2.47 3.67 -7.78
N TYR A 68 -3.67 3.10 -7.88
CA TYR A 68 -4.91 3.85 -8.12
C TYR A 68 -5.30 4.81 -6.98
N LEU A 69 -4.88 4.53 -5.76
CA LEU A 69 -5.19 5.35 -4.58
C LEU A 69 -3.99 6.20 -4.12
N SER A 70 -2.87 6.16 -4.84
CA SER A 70 -1.60 6.77 -4.42
C SER A 70 -1.23 6.38 -2.98
N ALA A 71 -1.37 5.09 -2.67
CA ALA A 71 -1.18 4.53 -1.34
C ALA A 71 -0.03 3.53 -1.32
N THR A 72 0.74 3.50 -0.24
CA THR A 72 1.81 2.52 -0.04
C THR A 72 1.24 1.20 0.47
N PRO A 73 1.36 0.09 -0.29
CA PRO A 73 0.98 -1.23 0.16
C PRO A 73 1.99 -1.80 1.16
N ILE A 74 1.53 -2.27 2.31
CA ILE A 74 2.37 -2.85 3.36
C ILE A 74 1.77 -4.14 3.91
N VAL A 75 2.60 -5.14 4.18
CA VAL A 75 2.21 -6.34 4.92
C VAL A 75 2.86 -6.33 6.30
N ILE A 76 2.06 -6.40 7.36
CA ILE A 76 2.55 -6.62 8.72
C ILE A 76 2.29 -8.06 9.11
N GLY A 77 3.37 -8.79 9.47
CA GLY A 77 3.30 -10.21 9.78
C GLY A 77 4.17 -10.62 10.94
N LEU A 78 3.89 -11.80 11.54
CA LEU A 78 4.69 -12.30 12.66
C LEU A 78 5.79 -13.25 12.21
N ARG A 79 5.50 -14.11 11.24
CA ARG A 79 6.37 -15.22 10.85
C ARG A 79 6.09 -15.76 9.47
N THR A 80 7.03 -16.53 8.95
CA THR A 80 6.84 -17.52 7.90
C THR A 80 6.37 -18.85 8.53
N ARG A 81 6.33 -19.92 7.73
CA ARG A 81 6.10 -21.29 8.25
C ARG A 81 7.23 -21.74 9.18
N ASN A 82 8.45 -21.34 8.91
CA ASN A 82 9.66 -21.91 9.48
C ASN A 82 10.31 -21.02 10.55
N GLU A 83 10.12 -19.70 10.46
CA GLU A 83 10.84 -18.73 11.29
C GLU A 83 10.00 -17.48 11.59
N GLU A 84 10.30 -16.77 12.63
CA GLU A 84 9.74 -15.45 12.93
C GLU A 84 10.42 -14.41 12.05
N LEU A 85 9.72 -13.30 11.75
CA LEU A 85 10.32 -12.17 11.06
C LEU A 85 11.20 -11.39 12.04
N GLU A 86 12.42 -11.08 11.61
CA GLU A 86 13.37 -10.35 12.44
C GLU A 86 12.97 -8.88 12.57
N PRO A 87 13.06 -8.29 13.80
CA PRO A 87 12.88 -6.85 13.99
C PRO A 87 13.92 -6.05 13.20
N GLY A 88 13.52 -4.88 12.69
CA GLY A 88 14.37 -3.99 11.90
C GLY A 88 14.63 -4.45 10.47
N VAL A 89 14.06 -5.58 10.03
CA VAL A 89 14.26 -6.13 8.69
C VAL A 89 13.01 -5.99 7.83
N VAL A 90 13.17 -5.47 6.62
CA VAL A 90 12.14 -5.44 5.58
C VAL A 90 12.34 -6.64 4.64
N TYR A 91 11.32 -7.44 4.52
CA TYR A 91 11.21 -8.51 3.54
C TYR A 91 10.37 -8.04 2.37
N PHE A 92 10.55 -8.62 1.20
CA PHE A 92 9.69 -8.34 0.04
C PHE A 92 8.94 -9.60 -0.38
N ARG A 93 7.64 -9.48 -0.61
CA ARG A 93 6.82 -10.57 -1.09
C ARG A 93 5.82 -10.08 -2.13
N HIS A 94 5.89 -10.65 -3.33
CA HIS A 94 5.06 -10.22 -4.47
C HIS A 94 5.16 -8.70 -4.75
N GLY A 95 6.35 -8.12 -4.59
CA GLY A 95 6.59 -6.70 -4.79
C GLY A 95 6.06 -5.78 -3.66
N VAL A 96 5.65 -6.34 -2.51
CA VAL A 96 5.14 -5.57 -1.36
C VAL A 96 6.10 -5.71 -0.18
N PRO A 97 6.46 -4.60 0.51
CA PRO A 97 7.25 -4.67 1.74
C PRO A 97 6.49 -5.37 2.86
N VAL A 98 7.21 -6.23 3.57
CA VAL A 98 6.71 -7.06 4.66
C VAL A 98 7.62 -6.91 5.86
N PHE A 99 7.10 -6.60 7.02
CA PHE A 99 7.87 -6.53 8.26
C PHE A 99 7.04 -6.93 9.48
N ASN A 100 7.69 -7.08 10.60
CA ASN A 100 7.03 -7.47 11.85
C ASN A 100 6.44 -6.25 12.60
N PRO A 101 5.63 -6.45 13.65
CA PRO A 101 5.05 -5.35 14.41
C PRO A 101 6.07 -4.46 15.12
N ASP A 102 7.23 -4.98 15.52
CA ASP A 102 8.27 -4.18 16.19
C ASP A 102 8.89 -3.18 15.20
N THR A 103 9.20 -3.63 13.97
CA THR A 103 9.64 -2.74 12.88
C THR A 103 8.55 -1.72 12.51
N ALA A 104 7.27 -2.12 12.55
CA ALA A 104 6.16 -1.19 12.33
C ALA A 104 6.09 -0.12 13.45
N TYR A 105 6.35 -0.51 14.69
CA TYR A 105 6.40 0.42 15.82
C TYR A 105 7.53 1.43 15.66
N ASP A 106 8.74 0.95 15.36
CA ASP A 106 9.89 1.82 15.12
C ASP A 106 9.60 2.82 13.99
N LEU A 107 9.02 2.34 12.88
CA LEU A 107 8.72 3.18 11.71
C LEU A 107 7.61 4.22 11.98
N PHE A 108 6.48 3.80 12.59
CA PHE A 108 5.29 4.66 12.69
C PHE A 108 5.25 5.50 13.96
N ILE A 109 5.79 5.01 15.08
CA ILE A 109 5.79 5.68 16.38
C ILE A 109 7.09 6.42 16.64
N GLU A 110 8.24 5.71 16.50
CA GLU A 110 9.55 6.28 16.77
C GLU A 110 10.12 7.07 15.59
N GLU A 111 9.47 6.99 14.43
CA GLU A 111 9.90 7.60 13.16
C GLU A 111 11.33 7.17 12.75
N VAL A 112 11.71 5.94 13.12
CA VAL A 112 12.98 5.32 12.79
C VAL A 112 12.78 4.37 11.60
N PRO A 113 13.21 4.72 10.40
CA PRO A 113 13.07 3.86 9.23
C PRO A 113 14.01 2.65 9.32
N PRO A 114 13.59 1.47 8.83
CA PRO A 114 14.44 0.29 8.77
C PRO A 114 15.62 0.50 7.81
N LEU A 115 16.79 -0.04 8.19
CA LEU A 115 18.01 0.03 7.37
C LEU A 115 18.29 -1.29 6.63
N ILE A 116 17.72 -2.39 7.11
CA ILE A 116 18.05 -3.75 6.64
C ILE A 116 16.91 -4.31 5.81
N TYR A 117 17.25 -4.95 4.71
CA TYR A 117 16.28 -5.71 3.91
C TYR A 117 16.79 -7.10 3.55
N ALA A 118 15.85 -8.03 3.38
CA ALA A 118 16.13 -9.39 2.96
C ALA A 118 16.04 -9.52 1.44
N ALA A 119 17.09 -10.11 0.84
CA ALA A 119 17.13 -10.45 -0.58
C ALA A 119 17.74 -11.85 -0.78
N PRO A 120 17.67 -12.43 -1.98
CA PRO A 120 18.34 -13.70 -2.25
C PRO A 120 19.83 -13.66 -1.87
N GLY A 121 20.21 -14.54 -0.95
CA GLY A 121 21.58 -14.63 -0.46
C GLY A 121 21.82 -14.06 0.93
N GLY A 122 20.86 -13.36 1.54
CA GLY A 122 20.98 -12.88 2.92
C GLY A 122 20.30 -11.54 3.21
N LEU A 123 20.85 -10.86 4.20
CA LEU A 123 20.41 -9.53 4.63
C LEU A 123 21.40 -8.47 4.12
N TYR A 124 20.84 -7.38 3.62
CA TYR A 124 21.59 -6.31 2.96
C TYR A 124 21.20 -4.95 3.51
N VAL A 125 22.09 -4.00 3.28
CA VAL A 125 21.93 -2.58 3.62
C VAL A 125 22.22 -1.77 2.35
N SER A 126 21.38 -0.77 2.06
CA SER A 126 21.68 0.25 1.06
C SER A 126 22.76 1.16 1.62
N ILE A 127 23.84 1.40 0.85
CA ILE A 127 24.98 2.21 1.28
C ILE A 127 25.20 3.38 0.33
N ASP A 128 25.67 4.50 0.88
CA ASP A 128 26.02 5.69 0.12
C ASP A 128 27.39 5.49 -0.58
N GLY A 129 27.35 5.16 -1.86
CA GLY A 129 28.56 4.90 -2.65
C GLY A 129 29.42 6.13 -2.86
N ASP A 130 28.81 7.30 -3.05
CA ASP A 130 29.53 8.56 -3.23
C ASP A 130 30.29 8.94 -1.94
N LEU A 131 29.63 8.82 -0.79
CA LEU A 131 30.28 9.05 0.50
C LEU A 131 31.43 8.08 0.76
N ILE A 132 31.30 6.80 0.36
CA ILE A 132 32.39 5.82 0.46
C ILE A 132 33.60 6.23 -0.39
N ALA A 133 33.36 6.70 -1.62
CA ALA A 133 34.40 7.15 -2.51
C ALA A 133 35.13 8.38 -1.95
N ASP A 134 34.37 9.38 -1.47
CA ASP A 134 34.88 10.61 -0.88
C ASP A 134 35.75 10.32 0.34
N GLU A 135 35.26 9.56 1.31
CA GLU A 135 35.99 9.20 2.53
C GLU A 135 37.25 8.39 2.26
N ARG A 136 37.19 7.49 1.28
CA ARG A 136 38.37 6.74 0.84
C ARG A 136 39.42 7.67 0.24
N GLU A 137 39.01 8.62 -0.61
CA GLU A 137 39.93 9.55 -1.30
C GLU A 137 40.53 10.55 -0.33
N GLU A 138 39.79 11.09 0.60
CA GLU A 138 40.28 11.99 1.65
C GLU A 138 41.39 11.34 2.49
N ARG A 139 41.31 10.03 2.74
CA ARG A 139 42.35 9.25 3.43
C ARG A 139 43.51 8.87 2.52
N GLY A 140 43.45 9.20 1.23
CA GLY A 140 44.47 8.82 0.23
C GLY A 140 44.53 7.30 0.01
N TRP A 141 43.41 6.59 0.17
CA TRP A 141 43.36 5.13 0.03
C TRP A 141 43.01 4.73 -1.40
N SER A 142 43.70 3.71 -1.89
CA SER A 142 43.34 3.04 -3.14
C SER A 142 42.15 2.10 -2.90
N LEU A 143 41.37 1.79 -3.97
CA LEU A 143 40.35 0.75 -3.95
C LEU A 143 40.89 -0.59 -3.39
N GLY A 144 42.16 -0.91 -3.70
CA GLY A 144 42.81 -2.15 -3.21
C GLY A 144 43.01 -2.12 -1.69
N ARG A 145 43.35 -0.97 -1.12
CA ARG A 145 43.52 -0.83 0.32
C ARG A 145 42.16 -1.02 1.03
N LEU A 146 41.12 -0.30 0.61
CA LEU A 146 39.78 -0.43 1.20
C LEU A 146 39.27 -1.88 1.05
N ALA A 147 39.51 -2.51 -0.09
CA ALA A 147 39.16 -3.93 -0.31
C ALA A 147 39.80 -4.87 0.71
N THR A 148 41.06 -4.61 1.06
CA THR A 148 41.78 -5.40 2.08
C THR A 148 41.20 -5.19 3.47
N GLU A 149 40.90 -3.96 3.85
CA GLU A 149 40.29 -3.63 5.14
C GLU A 149 38.89 -4.27 5.29
N LEU A 150 38.08 -4.24 4.25
CA LEU A 150 36.74 -4.84 4.25
C LEU A 150 36.74 -6.37 4.08
N GLY A 151 37.82 -6.94 3.59
CA GLY A 151 37.91 -8.38 3.29
C GLY A 151 37.16 -8.78 2.00
N VAL A 152 37.02 -7.87 1.05
CA VAL A 152 36.33 -8.06 -0.23
C VAL A 152 37.27 -7.88 -1.42
N SER A 153 36.80 -8.09 -2.65
CA SER A 153 37.60 -7.80 -3.83
C SER A 153 37.63 -6.31 -4.18
N ARG A 154 38.70 -5.85 -4.85
CA ARG A 154 38.79 -4.50 -5.40
C ARG A 154 37.58 -4.17 -6.30
N ARG A 155 37.14 -5.14 -7.10
CA ARG A 155 35.95 -4.99 -7.96
C ARG A 155 34.65 -4.80 -7.13
N THR A 156 34.57 -5.44 -5.98
CA THR A 156 33.42 -5.30 -5.06
C THR A 156 33.38 -3.89 -4.49
N VAL A 157 34.52 -3.33 -4.07
CA VAL A 157 34.61 -1.95 -3.60
C VAL A 157 34.16 -0.96 -4.69
N SER A 158 34.67 -1.11 -5.93
CA SER A 158 34.21 -0.27 -7.04
C SER A 158 32.67 -0.34 -7.24
N LYS A 159 32.08 -1.53 -7.08
CA LYS A 159 30.63 -1.67 -7.17
C LYS A 159 29.89 -1.02 -6.01
N TYR A 160 30.47 -0.98 -4.82
CA TYR A 160 29.87 -0.25 -3.68
C TYR A 160 29.88 1.25 -3.94
N GLU A 161 30.97 1.80 -4.48
CA GLU A 161 31.05 3.19 -4.92
C GLU A 161 30.09 3.48 -6.09
N ASP A 162 29.77 2.48 -6.92
CA ASP A 162 28.78 2.54 -8.01
C ASP A 162 27.32 2.29 -7.51
N GLY A 163 27.07 2.23 -6.20
CA GLY A 163 25.73 2.11 -5.61
C GLY A 163 25.25 0.66 -5.36
N MET A 164 26.14 -0.34 -5.39
CA MET A 164 25.74 -1.71 -5.02
C MET A 164 25.56 -1.83 -3.50
N ASN A 165 24.45 -2.42 -3.08
CA ASN A 165 24.17 -2.67 -1.67
C ASN A 165 25.18 -3.64 -1.02
N ALA A 166 25.45 -3.45 0.27
CA ALA A 166 26.39 -4.26 1.05
C ALA A 166 25.68 -5.28 1.94
N SER A 167 26.39 -6.36 2.32
CA SER A 167 25.94 -7.18 3.45
C SER A 167 26.06 -6.39 4.76
N ILE A 168 25.31 -6.80 5.77
CA ILE A 168 25.34 -6.14 7.10
C ILE A 168 26.75 -6.08 7.65
N GLU A 169 27.52 -7.17 7.53
CA GLU A 169 28.90 -7.24 8.04
C GLU A 169 29.83 -6.23 7.38
N VAL A 170 29.63 -5.97 6.07
CA VAL A 170 30.40 -4.98 5.33
C VAL A 170 29.99 -3.57 5.70
N ALA A 171 28.68 -3.31 5.83
CA ALA A 171 28.16 -2.02 6.25
C ALA A 171 28.69 -1.63 7.63
N ILE A 172 28.63 -2.53 8.61
CA ILE A 172 29.18 -2.32 9.95
C ILE A 172 30.68 -2.01 9.89
N LYS A 173 31.44 -2.77 9.10
CA LYS A 173 32.89 -2.52 8.94
C LYS A 173 33.20 -1.17 8.31
N LEU A 174 32.39 -0.73 7.33
CA LEU A 174 32.53 0.60 6.74
C LEU A 174 32.33 1.68 7.80
N GLU A 175 31.25 1.60 8.56
CA GLU A 175 30.93 2.58 9.61
C GLU A 175 31.98 2.59 10.71
N GLU A 176 32.47 1.43 11.16
CA GLU A 176 33.57 1.35 12.13
C GLU A 176 34.90 1.90 11.59
N LEU A 177 35.20 1.66 10.31
CA LEU A 177 36.45 2.03 9.67
C LEU A 177 36.56 3.56 9.48
N PHE A 178 35.47 4.17 9.09
CA PHE A 178 35.40 5.59 8.77
C PHE A 178 34.84 6.45 9.91
N ASN A 179 34.13 5.84 10.85
CA ASN A 179 33.35 6.48 11.92
C ASN A 179 32.29 7.45 11.38
N GLU A 180 31.67 7.06 10.25
CA GLU A 180 30.61 7.82 9.56
C GLU A 180 29.44 6.86 9.23
N PRO A 181 28.18 7.35 9.22
CA PRO A 181 27.04 6.55 8.81
C PRO A 181 26.97 6.43 7.28
N PHE A 182 27.09 5.25 6.76
CA PHE A 182 26.98 4.96 5.32
C PHE A 182 25.65 4.33 4.94
N SER A 183 24.87 3.89 5.92
CA SER A 183 23.63 3.16 5.70
C SER A 183 22.48 4.11 5.36
N ASN A 184 21.83 3.86 4.21
CA ASN A 184 20.63 4.56 3.80
C ASN A 184 19.38 3.78 4.25
N PRO A 185 18.32 4.48 4.70
CA PRO A 185 17.05 3.84 5.03
C PRO A 185 16.41 3.12 3.84
N VAL A 186 15.69 2.03 4.14
CA VAL A 186 14.79 1.41 3.17
C VAL A 186 13.57 2.30 2.99
N SER A 187 13.35 2.79 1.78
CA SER A 187 12.23 3.67 1.41
C SER A 187 10.90 2.90 1.41
N VAL A 188 10.31 2.66 2.59
CA VAL A 188 9.08 1.89 2.71
C VAL A 188 7.90 2.63 2.08
N PHE A 189 7.79 3.95 2.28
CA PHE A 189 6.68 4.77 1.77
C PHE A 189 6.76 5.02 0.26
N ASP A 190 7.95 5.12 -0.30
CA ASP A 190 8.15 5.23 -1.75
C ASP A 190 8.05 3.87 -2.47
N GLY A 191 7.44 2.88 -1.80
CA GLY A 191 7.29 1.53 -2.34
C GLY A 191 8.59 0.73 -2.37
N ALA A 192 9.66 1.24 -1.76
CA ALA A 192 11.00 0.62 -1.71
C ALA A 192 11.58 0.32 -3.11
N GLU A 193 11.38 1.22 -4.05
CA GLU A 193 11.81 1.04 -5.46
C GLU A 193 13.31 0.81 -5.60
N ASP A 194 14.12 1.47 -4.77
CA ASP A 194 15.59 1.35 -4.77
C ASP A 194 16.10 -0.03 -4.36
N VAL A 195 15.25 -0.84 -3.71
CA VAL A 195 15.65 -2.08 -3.03
C VAL A 195 15.06 -3.32 -3.69
N ARG A 196 13.95 -3.18 -4.38
CA ARG A 196 13.30 -4.25 -5.14
C ARG A 196 13.51 -4.06 -6.64
N ASP A 197 13.56 -5.17 -7.37
CA ASP A 197 13.34 -5.11 -8.81
C ASP A 197 11.96 -4.47 -9.06
N THR A 198 11.90 -3.39 -9.82
CA THR A 198 10.66 -2.71 -10.18
C THR A 198 9.82 -3.61 -11.08
N ASP A 199 9.07 -4.48 -10.45
CA ASP A 199 8.05 -5.26 -11.16
C ASP A 199 6.99 -4.28 -11.71
N PRO A 200 6.56 -4.41 -12.96
CA PRO A 200 5.49 -3.59 -13.49
C PRO A 200 4.22 -3.74 -12.66
N ILE A 201 3.34 -2.72 -12.69
CA ILE A 201 2.01 -2.83 -12.08
C ILE A 201 1.30 -4.03 -12.71
N PRO A 202 0.74 -4.95 -11.92
CA PRO A 202 0.07 -6.13 -12.46
C PRO A 202 -1.12 -5.77 -13.33
N GLU A 203 -1.36 -6.55 -14.39
CA GLU A 203 -2.52 -6.37 -15.28
C GLU A 203 -3.84 -6.36 -14.50
N GLU A 204 -4.79 -5.60 -14.98
CA GLU A 204 -6.13 -5.53 -14.41
C GLU A 204 -6.86 -6.86 -14.50
N PRO A 205 -7.71 -7.17 -13.52
CA PRO A 205 -8.55 -8.37 -13.60
C PRO A 205 -9.70 -8.15 -14.59
N ASP A 206 -10.18 -9.23 -15.19
CA ASP A 206 -11.39 -9.19 -15.98
C ASP A 206 -12.57 -8.64 -15.17
N VAL A 207 -13.40 -7.84 -15.81
CA VAL A 207 -14.66 -7.34 -15.24
C VAL A 207 -15.59 -8.50 -14.98
N ASN A 208 -16.19 -8.54 -13.78
CA ASN A 208 -17.23 -9.54 -13.51
C ASN A 208 -18.47 -9.24 -14.39
N PRO A 209 -19.00 -10.20 -15.16
CA PRO A 209 -20.16 -9.97 -16.04
C PRO A 209 -21.39 -9.36 -15.35
N ASN A 210 -21.56 -9.59 -14.04
CA ASN A 210 -22.66 -8.97 -13.29
C ASN A 210 -22.44 -7.48 -13.02
N ASP A 211 -21.21 -7.02 -13.07
CA ASP A 211 -20.83 -5.62 -12.77
C ASP A 211 -20.61 -4.82 -14.07
N GLU A 212 -20.53 -5.49 -15.24
CA GLU A 212 -20.19 -4.92 -16.54
C GLU A 212 -21.07 -3.72 -16.93
N HIS A 213 -22.40 -3.84 -16.73
CA HIS A 213 -23.33 -2.76 -17.08
C HIS A 213 -23.03 -1.47 -16.28
N VAL A 214 -22.75 -1.58 -14.98
CA VAL A 214 -22.46 -0.43 -14.12
C VAL A 214 -21.11 0.18 -14.48
N LEU A 215 -20.09 -0.66 -14.69
CA LEU A 215 -18.74 -0.19 -14.99
C LEU A 215 -18.66 0.44 -16.40
N SER A 216 -19.36 -0.13 -17.40
CA SER A 216 -19.44 0.48 -18.75
C SER A 216 -20.13 1.84 -18.71
N THR A 217 -21.19 2.00 -17.92
CA THR A 217 -21.88 3.31 -17.80
C THR A 217 -20.96 4.36 -17.19
N LEU A 218 -20.11 4.00 -16.19
CA LEU A 218 -19.12 4.94 -15.65
C LEU A 218 -18.04 5.29 -16.71
N THR A 219 -17.62 4.31 -17.51
CA THR A 219 -16.67 4.57 -18.62
C THR A 219 -17.28 5.49 -19.66
N GLU A 220 -18.54 5.29 -20.04
CA GLU A 220 -19.29 6.17 -20.96
C GLU A 220 -19.47 7.58 -20.38
N ALA A 221 -19.55 7.70 -19.05
CA ALA A 221 -19.58 8.98 -18.33
C ALA A 221 -18.20 9.65 -18.24
N GLY A 222 -17.14 9.07 -18.82
CA GLY A 222 -15.81 9.66 -18.89
C GLY A 222 -14.89 9.35 -17.71
N PHE A 223 -15.26 8.36 -16.88
CA PHE A 223 -14.35 7.85 -15.84
C PHE A 223 -13.37 6.82 -16.44
N ASP A 224 -12.13 6.85 -15.96
CA ASP A 224 -11.22 5.72 -16.15
C ASP A 224 -11.49 4.69 -15.02
N VAL A 225 -11.94 3.49 -15.41
CA VAL A 225 -12.54 2.53 -14.50
C VAL A 225 -11.63 1.31 -14.33
N HIS A 226 -11.10 1.13 -13.13
CA HIS A 226 -10.18 0.08 -12.73
C HIS A 226 -10.89 -1.01 -11.93
N PRO A 227 -11.19 -2.18 -12.51
CA PRO A 227 -11.91 -3.25 -11.83
C PRO A 227 -11.09 -3.88 -10.70
N THR A 228 -11.80 -4.29 -9.62
CA THR A 228 -11.20 -4.96 -8.46
C THR A 228 -11.92 -6.26 -8.12
N ASN A 229 -11.18 -7.27 -7.66
CA ASN A 229 -11.73 -8.58 -7.31
C ASN A 229 -11.59 -8.94 -5.83
N ARG A 230 -10.71 -8.25 -5.09
CA ARG A 230 -10.40 -8.54 -3.68
C ARG A 230 -10.52 -7.32 -2.80
N SER A 231 -11.55 -6.51 -3.06
CA SER A 231 -11.82 -5.25 -2.36
C SER A 231 -13.29 -5.19 -1.91
N PRO A 232 -13.65 -4.33 -0.97
CA PRO A 232 -15.05 -4.11 -0.61
C PRO A 232 -15.84 -3.41 -1.71
N PHE A 233 -15.18 -2.80 -2.68
CA PHE A 233 -15.72 -2.17 -3.89
C PHE A 233 -15.41 -3.02 -5.13
N LYS A 234 -16.04 -2.70 -6.26
CA LYS A 234 -15.95 -3.40 -7.54
C LYS A 234 -14.97 -2.74 -8.51
N ALA A 235 -14.80 -1.44 -8.36
CA ALA A 235 -13.83 -0.65 -9.12
C ALA A 235 -13.36 0.55 -8.30
N VAL A 236 -12.19 1.04 -8.66
CA VAL A 236 -11.72 2.41 -8.44
C VAL A 236 -11.93 3.12 -9.76
N SER A 237 -12.59 4.29 -9.74
CA SER A 237 -12.88 5.05 -10.94
C SER A 237 -12.29 6.44 -10.82
N GLU A 238 -11.46 6.84 -11.77
CA GLU A 238 -10.84 8.16 -11.80
C GLU A 238 -11.58 9.07 -12.76
N ASP A 239 -11.89 10.30 -12.32
CA ASP A 239 -12.52 11.30 -13.19
C ASP A 239 -11.43 12.00 -14.00
N ASN A 240 -11.41 11.78 -15.31
CA ASN A 240 -10.42 12.36 -16.22
C ASN A 240 -10.47 13.90 -16.28
N ASP A 241 -11.58 14.51 -15.90
CA ASP A 241 -11.77 15.97 -15.90
C ASP A 241 -11.35 16.63 -14.59
N SER A 242 -11.11 15.86 -13.52
CA SER A 242 -10.80 16.38 -12.19
C SER A 242 -9.90 15.43 -11.40
N ARG A 243 -8.64 15.83 -11.18
CA ARG A 243 -7.65 15.06 -10.41
C ARG A 243 -8.03 14.79 -8.95
N GLU A 244 -9.11 15.42 -8.44
CA GLU A 244 -9.55 15.31 -7.04
C GLU A 244 -10.70 14.32 -6.82
N ARG A 245 -11.09 13.50 -7.80
CA ARG A 245 -12.35 12.74 -7.72
C ARG A 245 -12.21 11.26 -8.06
N THR A 246 -11.35 10.58 -7.34
CA THR A 246 -11.38 9.10 -7.32
C THR A 246 -12.65 8.63 -6.60
N VAL A 247 -13.35 7.69 -7.21
CA VAL A 247 -14.62 7.14 -6.72
C VAL A 247 -14.50 5.65 -6.49
N LEU A 248 -14.82 5.19 -5.28
CA LEU A 248 -14.96 3.78 -4.97
C LEU A 248 -16.36 3.31 -5.40
N THR A 249 -16.45 2.35 -6.31
CA THR A 249 -17.71 1.87 -6.87
C THR A 249 -18.09 0.51 -6.32
N GLY A 250 -19.27 0.40 -5.67
CA GLY A 250 -19.89 -0.85 -5.24
C GLY A 250 -21.07 -1.23 -6.13
N HIS A 251 -21.36 -2.56 -6.24
CA HIS A 251 -22.55 -3.04 -6.95
C HIS A 251 -23.02 -4.37 -6.38
N SER A 252 -24.29 -4.45 -6.02
CA SER A 252 -25.07 -5.68 -5.77
C SER A 252 -26.53 -5.34 -5.42
N PRO A 253 -27.45 -6.34 -5.32
CA PRO A 253 -28.73 -6.15 -4.65
C PRO A 253 -28.54 -5.57 -3.24
N PHE A 254 -29.47 -4.68 -2.79
CA PHE A 254 -29.33 -3.96 -1.53
C PHE A 254 -29.79 -4.81 -0.33
N THR A 255 -28.88 -5.61 0.14
CA THR A 255 -29.05 -6.49 1.30
C THR A 255 -28.37 -5.91 2.55
N PRO A 256 -28.57 -6.46 3.76
CA PRO A 256 -27.78 -6.07 4.94
C PRO A 256 -26.27 -6.20 4.74
N SER A 257 -25.83 -7.12 3.89
CA SER A 257 -24.42 -7.26 3.50
C SER A 257 -23.96 -6.12 2.60
N ALA A 258 -24.80 -5.67 1.69
CA ALA A 258 -24.52 -4.51 0.84
C ALA A 258 -24.46 -3.22 1.67
N GLU A 259 -25.38 -3.00 2.62
CA GLU A 259 -25.34 -1.86 3.53
C GLU A 259 -24.04 -1.85 4.36
N LYS A 260 -23.63 -3.00 4.90
CA LYS A 260 -22.37 -3.11 5.61
C LYS A 260 -21.17 -2.79 4.71
N ARG A 261 -21.23 -3.20 3.43
CA ARG A 261 -20.19 -2.91 2.44
C ARG A 261 -20.14 -1.42 2.12
N ALA A 262 -21.30 -0.77 1.91
CA ALA A 262 -21.39 0.66 1.67
C ALA A 262 -20.81 1.47 2.85
N ARG A 263 -21.11 1.07 4.09
CA ARG A 263 -20.54 1.68 5.30
C ARG A 263 -19.01 1.55 5.35
N LEU A 264 -18.51 0.36 5.02
CA LEU A 264 -17.05 0.14 4.95
C LEU A 264 -16.41 0.98 3.84
N MET A 265 -17.05 1.12 2.69
CA MET A 265 -16.60 2.01 1.61
C MET A 265 -16.57 3.47 2.05
N SER A 266 -17.57 3.93 2.78
CA SER A 266 -17.58 5.26 3.40
C SER A 266 -16.38 5.47 4.32
N SER A 267 -16.07 4.50 5.19
CA SER A 267 -14.93 4.56 6.10
C SER A 267 -13.59 4.58 5.35
N ILE A 268 -13.44 3.76 4.31
CA ILE A 268 -12.25 3.76 3.46
C ILE A 268 -12.15 5.10 2.71
N GLY A 269 -13.22 5.55 2.08
CA GLY A 269 -13.26 6.81 1.33
C GLY A 269 -12.86 8.02 2.16
N ARG A 270 -13.22 8.04 3.46
CA ARG A 270 -12.76 9.08 4.38
C ARG A 270 -11.25 9.09 4.55
N VAL A 271 -10.63 7.92 4.66
CA VAL A 271 -9.19 7.78 4.86
C VAL A 271 -8.41 8.03 3.57
N THR A 272 -8.93 7.55 2.44
CA THR A 272 -8.29 7.71 1.12
C THR A 272 -8.64 9.04 0.44
N GLU A 273 -9.50 9.87 1.07
CA GLU A 273 -10.02 11.13 0.51
C GLU A 273 -10.74 10.94 -0.83
N THR A 274 -11.36 9.77 -0.99
CA THR A 274 -12.12 9.42 -2.19
C THR A 274 -13.63 9.45 -1.91
N ARG A 275 -14.42 9.60 -2.95
CA ARG A 275 -15.86 9.46 -2.89
C ARG A 275 -16.28 7.99 -2.99
N SER A 276 -17.50 7.68 -2.60
CA SER A 276 -18.03 6.31 -2.67
C SER A 276 -19.43 6.30 -3.23
N ILE A 277 -19.70 5.40 -4.18
CA ILE A 277 -21.03 5.16 -4.74
C ILE A 277 -21.35 3.66 -4.75
N TYR A 278 -22.58 3.34 -4.41
CA TYR A 278 -23.07 1.97 -4.43
C TYR A 278 -24.29 1.84 -5.35
N PHE A 279 -24.14 1.13 -6.42
CA PHE A 279 -25.21 0.83 -7.35
C PHE A 279 -25.99 -0.41 -6.90
N THR A 280 -27.32 -0.36 -7.04
CA THR A 280 -28.17 -1.47 -6.66
C THR A 280 -29.30 -1.71 -7.67
N THR A 281 -29.65 -2.99 -7.84
CA THR A 281 -30.81 -3.40 -8.65
C THR A 281 -32.14 -3.17 -7.95
N ASP A 282 -32.12 -2.91 -6.64
CA ASP A 282 -33.32 -2.74 -5.83
C ASP A 282 -33.72 -1.26 -5.74
N ARG A 283 -35.02 -1.01 -5.64
CA ARG A 283 -35.53 0.33 -5.30
C ARG A 283 -35.34 0.58 -3.82
N VAL A 284 -34.41 1.45 -3.48
CA VAL A 284 -34.11 1.86 -2.11
C VAL A 284 -34.57 3.29 -1.90
N LYS A 285 -35.25 3.56 -0.76
CA LYS A 285 -35.67 4.92 -0.41
C LYS A 285 -34.56 5.79 0.15
N ARG A 286 -33.44 5.16 0.51
CA ARG A 286 -32.28 5.79 1.12
C ARG A 286 -31.32 6.25 0.01
N GLU A 287 -30.90 7.50 0.05
CA GLU A 287 -30.01 8.11 -0.93
C GLU A 287 -28.53 7.93 -0.58
N SER A 288 -28.21 7.62 0.67
CA SER A 288 -26.84 7.35 1.13
C SER A 288 -26.79 6.39 2.31
N VAL A 289 -25.63 5.79 2.52
CA VAL A 289 -25.22 5.09 3.75
C VAL A 289 -23.94 5.78 4.20
N GLU A 290 -24.03 6.58 5.25
CA GLU A 290 -22.97 7.52 5.66
C GLU A 290 -22.57 8.39 4.46
N ARG A 291 -21.30 8.35 4.05
CA ARG A 291 -20.77 9.10 2.90
C ARG A 291 -20.78 8.31 1.58
N THR A 292 -21.40 7.13 1.54
CA THR A 292 -21.55 6.35 0.30
C THR A 292 -22.92 6.63 -0.34
N ALA A 293 -22.90 7.23 -1.53
CA ALA A 293 -24.12 7.47 -2.31
C ALA A 293 -24.75 6.14 -2.73
N ILE A 294 -26.09 6.04 -2.64
CA ILE A 294 -26.86 4.87 -3.10
C ILE A 294 -27.65 5.27 -4.35
N VAL A 295 -27.44 4.54 -5.44
CA VAL A 295 -28.10 4.79 -6.73
C VAL A 295 -28.71 3.49 -7.25
N SER A 296 -29.98 3.52 -7.65
CA SER A 296 -30.56 2.35 -8.32
C SER A 296 -30.10 2.25 -9.78
N CYS A 297 -29.97 1.02 -10.29
CA CYS A 297 -29.65 0.81 -11.71
C CYS A 297 -30.73 1.39 -12.65
N GLU A 298 -32.00 1.48 -12.18
CA GLU A 298 -33.07 2.18 -12.93
C GLU A 298 -32.82 3.69 -13.02
N GLU A 299 -32.38 4.32 -11.93
CA GLU A 299 -31.99 5.72 -11.89
C GLU A 299 -30.78 5.97 -12.78
N LEU A 300 -29.74 5.13 -12.67
CA LEU A 300 -28.56 5.18 -13.53
C LEU A 300 -28.94 5.12 -15.03
N ALA A 301 -29.81 4.18 -15.40
CA ALA A 301 -30.26 4.01 -16.79
C ALA A 301 -31.11 5.19 -17.33
N SER A 302 -31.59 6.06 -16.45
CA SER A 302 -32.35 7.27 -16.82
C SER A 302 -31.48 8.54 -16.97
N ILE A 303 -30.19 8.42 -16.69
CA ILE A 303 -29.21 9.51 -16.78
C ILE A 303 -28.58 9.49 -18.17
N ASP A 304 -29.00 10.41 -19.02
CA ASP A 304 -28.44 10.58 -20.38
C ASP A 304 -27.19 11.50 -20.39
N ASP A 305 -26.98 12.27 -19.31
CA ASP A 305 -25.90 13.24 -19.20
C ASP A 305 -24.81 12.74 -18.24
N PRO A 306 -23.58 12.53 -18.72
CA PRO A 306 -22.45 12.15 -17.89
C PRO A 306 -22.21 13.06 -16.67
N ASP A 307 -22.41 14.37 -16.84
CA ASP A 307 -22.20 15.34 -15.75
C ASP A 307 -23.20 15.13 -14.61
N ARG A 308 -24.39 14.64 -14.91
CA ARG A 308 -25.39 14.32 -13.88
C ARG A 308 -24.96 13.19 -12.96
N ILE A 309 -24.18 12.21 -13.46
CA ILE A 309 -23.61 11.14 -12.61
C ILE A 309 -22.59 11.75 -11.62
N ARG A 310 -21.77 12.69 -12.08
CA ARG A 310 -20.80 13.40 -11.23
C ARG A 310 -21.47 14.23 -10.16
N GLU A 311 -22.48 15.00 -10.53
CA GLU A 311 -23.29 15.80 -9.60
C GLU A 311 -23.95 14.92 -8.54
N LEU A 312 -24.57 13.81 -8.93
CA LEU A 312 -25.26 12.88 -8.06
C LEU A 312 -24.30 12.23 -7.06
N ILE A 313 -23.11 11.85 -7.50
CA ILE A 313 -22.06 11.36 -6.61
C ILE A 313 -21.67 12.46 -5.61
N HIS A 314 -21.51 13.70 -6.07
CA HIS A 314 -21.16 14.82 -5.21
C HIS A 314 -22.23 15.11 -4.18
N GLU A 315 -23.49 15.26 -4.60
CA GLU A 315 -24.62 15.59 -3.73
C GLU A 315 -24.85 14.57 -2.63
N ARG A 316 -24.77 13.26 -2.95
CA ARG A 316 -25.10 12.17 -2.03
C ARG A 316 -23.94 11.61 -1.23
N SER A 317 -22.69 11.91 -1.60
CA SER A 317 -21.49 11.45 -0.86
C SER A 317 -20.94 12.50 0.11
N THR A 318 -21.55 13.67 0.18
CA THR A 318 -21.23 14.72 1.15
C THR A 318 -21.94 14.43 2.47
N GLU A 319 -21.31 14.72 3.61
CA GLU A 319 -22.02 14.67 4.90
C GLU A 319 -23.17 15.68 4.86
N PRO A 320 -24.37 15.31 5.34
CA PRO A 320 -25.40 16.30 5.57
C PRO A 320 -24.81 17.34 6.55
N ASP A 321 -24.85 18.61 6.17
CA ASP A 321 -24.51 19.72 7.07
C ASP A 321 -25.27 19.56 8.37
N GLU A 322 -24.57 19.49 9.53
CA GLU A 322 -25.17 19.46 10.87
C GLU A 322 -25.88 20.80 11.19
#